data_b30d536176a0ff812227ffdabac77cd2
#
_entry.id   b30d536176a0ff812227ffdabac77cd2
#
_cell.length_a   1.000
_cell.length_b   1.000
_cell.length_c   1.000
_cell.angle_alpha   90.00
_cell.angle_beta   90.00
_cell.angle_gamma   90.00
#
_symmetry.space_group_name_H-M   'P 1'
#
loop_
_entity.id
_entity.type
_entity.pdbx_description
1 polymer ?
#
loop_
_entity_poly.entity_id
_entity_poly.type
_entity_poly.pdbx_seq_one_letter_code
_entity_poly.pdbx_strand_id
1 'polypeptide(L)'
;VRNQQYILKNINWTVDKNEHWAILGLNGSGKSSLLKLIMAENWKTTGDLTVLGTRFGIDRIPELRAKIGIVGSFIAERFRPDIIAENLVLTGRYNSSMLYRAFSETDLDDARSLMHQIGAAPLIGRIYGTLSQGEKQLLLIARSLILQPQILILDEATSGLDLFAKARLLEQLHHITQLENGPTLLYITHHPDEITPDFQKVM
;
A
#
# COMPACT_ATOMS: atom_id res chain seq x y z
N VAL A 1 -6.62 15.13 -17.93
CA VAL A 1 -6.05 15.54 -19.24
C VAL A 1 -4.69 16.17 -18.99
N ARG A 2 -3.67 15.77 -19.72
CA ARG A 2 -2.34 16.37 -19.70
C ARG A 2 -1.95 16.71 -21.14
N ASN A 3 -1.54 17.95 -21.41
CA ASN A 3 -1.22 18.41 -22.77
C ASN A 3 -2.31 18.08 -23.81
N GLN A 4 -3.57 18.33 -23.48
CA GLN A 4 -4.76 18.05 -24.30
C GLN A 4 -5.02 16.55 -24.60
N GLN A 5 -4.26 15.62 -24.02
CA GLN A 5 -4.50 14.19 -24.15
C GLN A 5 -5.22 13.64 -22.91
N TYR A 6 -6.20 12.77 -23.13
CA TYR A 6 -6.83 12.01 -22.06
C TYR A 6 -5.91 10.88 -21.64
N ILE A 7 -5.50 10.88 -20.37
CA ILE A 7 -4.69 9.80 -19.78
C ILE A 7 -5.62 8.64 -19.39
N LEU A 8 -6.78 8.97 -18.82
CA LEU A 8 -7.82 8.01 -18.46
C LEU A 8 -9.10 8.45 -19.19
N LYS A 9 -9.77 7.52 -19.83
CA LYS A 9 -11.00 7.77 -20.62
C LYS A 9 -11.98 6.64 -20.40
N ASN A 10 -13.25 6.99 -20.17
CA ASN A 10 -14.36 6.05 -20.03
C ASN A 10 -14.10 4.96 -18.97
N ILE A 11 -13.51 5.33 -17.83
CA ILE A 11 -13.36 4.41 -16.70
C ILE A 11 -14.71 4.31 -15.99
N ASN A 12 -15.27 3.09 -16.00
CA ASN A 12 -16.42 2.71 -15.19
C ASN A 12 -15.98 1.57 -14.28
N TRP A 13 -15.80 1.87 -13.02
CA TRP A 13 -15.23 0.93 -12.07
C TRP A 13 -15.84 1.11 -10.68
N THR A 14 -16.24 0.00 -10.09
CA THR A 14 -16.76 -0.06 -8.72
C THR A 14 -15.99 -1.14 -7.99
N VAL A 15 -15.58 -0.83 -6.78
CA VAL A 15 -14.90 -1.73 -5.85
C VAL A 15 -15.71 -1.82 -4.59
N ASP A 16 -16.16 -3.01 -4.24
CA ASP A 16 -16.87 -3.27 -3.01
C ASP A 16 -15.88 -3.56 -1.86
N LYS A 17 -16.38 -3.44 -0.63
CA LYS A 17 -15.57 -3.75 0.55
C LYS A 17 -15.14 -5.23 0.51
N ASN A 18 -13.88 -5.50 0.82
CA ASN A 18 -13.25 -6.82 0.78
C ASN A 18 -13.14 -7.45 -0.62
N GLU A 19 -13.38 -6.69 -1.67
CA GLU A 19 -13.16 -7.12 -3.05
C GLU A 19 -11.76 -6.70 -3.50
N HIS A 20 -10.82 -7.63 -3.51
CA HIS A 20 -9.43 -7.36 -3.87
C HIS A 20 -9.25 -7.34 -5.39
N TRP A 21 -8.59 -6.31 -5.90
CA TRP A 21 -8.39 -6.09 -7.33
C TRP A 21 -6.92 -6.09 -7.73
N ALA A 22 -6.61 -6.76 -8.82
CA ALA A 22 -5.38 -6.55 -9.56
C ALA A 22 -5.61 -5.56 -10.71
N ILE A 23 -4.73 -4.57 -10.82
CA ILE A 23 -4.71 -3.60 -11.92
C ILE A 23 -3.51 -3.92 -12.79
N LEU A 24 -3.78 -4.61 -13.90
CA LEU A 24 -2.76 -5.08 -14.84
C LEU A 24 -2.63 -4.12 -16.02
N GLY A 25 -1.42 -3.78 -16.39
CA GLY A 25 -1.20 -2.96 -17.58
C GLY A 25 0.27 -2.60 -17.79
N LEU A 26 0.62 -2.32 -19.03
CA LEU A 26 1.96 -1.91 -19.41
C LEU A 26 2.35 -0.57 -18.79
N ASN A 27 3.65 -0.29 -18.75
CA ASN A 27 4.15 1.00 -18.32
C ASN A 27 3.58 2.11 -19.22
N GLY A 28 3.13 3.22 -18.60
CA GLY A 28 2.48 4.31 -19.32
C GLY A 28 0.98 4.13 -19.60
N SER A 29 0.35 3.02 -19.23
CA SER A 29 -1.10 2.78 -19.45
C SER A 29 -2.04 3.65 -18.59
N GLY A 30 -1.50 4.43 -17.65
CA GLY A 30 -2.30 5.32 -16.79
C GLY A 30 -2.51 4.81 -15.37
N LYS A 31 -1.98 3.64 -14.99
CA LYS A 31 -2.12 3.04 -13.63
C LYS A 31 -1.79 4.06 -12.52
N SER A 32 -0.62 4.66 -12.57
CA SER A 32 -0.22 5.67 -11.56
C SER A 32 -1.10 6.92 -11.58
N SER A 33 -1.72 7.26 -12.73
CA SER A 33 -2.67 8.38 -12.80
C SER A 33 -4.00 8.01 -12.12
N LEU A 34 -4.44 6.76 -12.27
CA LEU A 34 -5.62 6.24 -11.57
C LEU A 34 -5.40 6.24 -10.05
N LEU A 35 -4.22 5.77 -9.59
CA LEU A 35 -3.87 5.81 -8.17
C LEU A 35 -3.89 7.21 -7.60
N LYS A 36 -3.29 8.17 -8.30
CA LYS A 36 -3.27 9.58 -7.88
C LYS A 36 -4.68 10.19 -7.79
N LEU A 37 -5.63 9.72 -8.59
CA LEU A 37 -7.04 10.09 -8.45
C LEU A 37 -7.63 9.46 -7.19
N ILE A 38 -7.46 8.17 -6.95
CA ILE A 38 -7.98 7.46 -5.76
C ILE A 38 -7.45 8.11 -4.47
N MET A 39 -6.15 8.45 -4.45
CA MET A 39 -5.48 9.12 -3.33
C MET A 39 -5.81 10.61 -3.19
N ALA A 40 -6.63 11.15 -4.09
CA ALA A 40 -6.94 12.58 -4.18
C ALA A 40 -5.70 13.48 -4.31
N GLU A 41 -4.61 12.98 -4.91
CA GLU A 41 -3.45 13.78 -5.29
C GLU A 41 -3.67 14.53 -6.59
N ASN A 42 -4.51 13.99 -7.48
CA ASN A 42 -4.94 14.62 -8.72
C ASN A 42 -6.46 14.81 -8.72
N TRP A 43 -6.92 15.77 -9.51
CA TRP A 43 -8.34 16.03 -9.72
C TRP A 43 -8.84 15.42 -11.02
N LYS A 44 -10.06 14.90 -10.98
CA LYS A 44 -10.77 14.48 -12.19
C LYS A 44 -11.07 15.70 -13.09
N THR A 45 -11.01 15.52 -14.39
CA THR A 45 -11.39 16.56 -15.35
C THR A 45 -12.91 16.54 -15.60
N THR A 46 -13.47 15.32 -15.72
CA THR A 46 -14.91 15.08 -15.96
C THR A 46 -15.33 13.80 -15.26
N GLY A 47 -16.63 13.54 -15.19
CA GLY A 47 -17.20 12.32 -14.57
C GLY A 47 -17.32 12.42 -13.07
N ASP A 48 -17.73 11.34 -12.42
CA ASP A 48 -17.90 11.24 -10.98
C ASP A 48 -16.82 10.34 -10.36
N LEU A 49 -16.37 10.69 -9.18
CA LEU A 49 -15.43 9.90 -8.41
C LEU A 49 -15.82 9.94 -6.93
N THR A 50 -16.03 8.77 -6.39
CA THR A 50 -16.30 8.56 -4.96
C THR A 50 -15.33 7.50 -4.44
N VAL A 51 -14.65 7.75 -3.35
CA VAL A 51 -13.75 6.79 -2.69
C VAL A 51 -14.10 6.75 -1.21
N LEU A 52 -14.40 5.57 -0.69
CA LEU A 52 -14.83 5.35 0.71
C LEU A 52 -15.97 6.30 1.13
N GLY A 53 -16.96 6.52 0.25
CA GLY A 53 -18.05 7.44 0.46
C GLY A 53 -17.72 8.92 0.29
N THR A 54 -16.45 9.29 0.15
CA THR A 54 -16.00 10.67 -0.06
C THR A 54 -16.14 11.07 -1.53
N ARG A 55 -16.95 12.08 -1.81
CA ARG A 55 -17.17 12.62 -3.16
C ARG A 55 -16.18 13.73 -3.45
N PHE A 56 -15.41 13.55 -4.51
CA PHE A 56 -14.35 14.50 -4.89
C PHE A 56 -14.93 15.83 -5.39
N GLY A 57 -14.46 16.91 -4.80
CA GLY A 57 -14.93 18.26 -5.05
C GLY A 57 -16.02 18.73 -4.09
N ILE A 58 -16.49 17.88 -3.17
CA ILE A 58 -17.55 18.19 -2.20
C ILE A 58 -17.05 17.97 -0.77
N ASP A 59 -16.46 16.80 -0.50
CA ASP A 59 -16.12 16.36 0.85
C ASP A 59 -14.65 16.62 1.23
N ARG A 60 -14.31 16.41 2.51
CA ARG A 60 -12.95 16.66 3.04
C ARG A 60 -11.95 15.56 2.65
N ILE A 61 -10.94 15.91 1.89
CA ILE A 61 -9.89 15.00 1.39
C ILE A 61 -8.91 14.50 2.47
N PRO A 62 -8.46 15.28 3.46
CA PRO A 62 -7.51 14.79 4.47
C PRO A 62 -7.99 13.54 5.23
N GLU A 63 -9.29 13.46 5.54
CA GLU A 63 -9.89 12.31 6.23
C GLU A 63 -9.91 11.06 5.35
N LEU A 64 -10.08 11.22 4.03
CA LEU A 64 -9.97 10.13 3.07
C LEU A 64 -8.55 9.57 3.00
N ARG A 65 -7.55 10.46 2.90
CA ARG A 65 -6.14 10.04 2.79
C ARG A 65 -5.66 9.23 3.99
N ALA A 66 -6.17 9.52 5.19
CA ALA A 66 -5.84 8.77 6.39
C ALA A 66 -6.35 7.31 6.35
N LYS A 67 -7.34 7.01 5.49
CA LYS A 67 -7.94 5.67 5.33
C LYS A 67 -7.31 4.86 4.19
N ILE A 68 -6.33 5.42 3.49
CA ILE A 68 -5.67 4.78 2.36
C ILE A 68 -4.18 4.58 2.68
N GLY A 69 -3.74 3.33 2.73
CA GLY A 69 -2.33 2.96 2.76
C GLY A 69 -1.78 2.85 1.34
N ILE A 70 -0.51 3.22 1.16
CA ILE A 70 0.19 3.01 -0.09
C ILE A 70 1.59 2.48 0.16
N VAL A 71 1.99 1.52 -0.66
CA VAL A 71 3.34 0.96 -0.71
C VAL A 71 3.81 0.98 -2.15
N GLY A 72 4.98 1.53 -2.37
CA GLY A 72 5.62 1.60 -3.68
C GLY A 72 7.11 1.89 -3.52
N SER A 73 7.88 1.66 -4.56
CA SER A 73 9.35 1.77 -4.55
C SER A 73 9.87 3.15 -4.06
N PHE A 74 9.12 4.22 -4.33
CA PHE A 74 9.49 5.59 -3.95
C PHE A 74 9.47 5.85 -2.42
N ILE A 75 8.89 4.94 -1.62
CA ILE A 75 8.81 5.09 -0.15
C ILE A 75 10.06 4.54 0.53
N ALA A 76 10.65 3.48 -0.01
CA ALA A 76 11.76 2.75 0.60
C ALA A 76 12.99 3.63 0.89
N GLU A 77 13.30 4.58 0.01
CA GLU A 77 14.49 5.45 0.09
C GLU A 77 14.38 6.55 1.14
N ARG A 78 13.21 6.72 1.77
CA ARG A 78 12.95 7.80 2.73
C ARG A 78 13.42 7.50 4.14
N PHE A 79 13.78 6.24 4.44
CA PHE A 79 14.11 5.81 5.80
C PHE A 79 15.60 5.71 6.03
N ARG A 80 16.00 6.09 7.24
CA ARG A 80 17.37 5.91 7.70
C ARG A 80 17.72 4.42 7.76
N PRO A 81 18.90 4.02 7.29
CA PRO A 81 19.28 2.59 7.27
C PRO A 81 19.46 1.99 8.67
N ASP A 82 19.71 2.80 9.69
CA ASP A 82 19.92 2.39 11.08
C ASP A 82 18.63 2.26 11.91
N ILE A 83 17.47 2.55 11.34
CA ILE A 83 16.18 2.42 12.04
C ILE A 83 15.86 0.95 12.32
N ILE A 84 15.35 0.67 13.52
CA ILE A 84 14.88 -0.65 13.92
C ILE A 84 13.50 -0.91 13.29
N ALA A 85 13.21 -2.16 12.94
CA ALA A 85 12.03 -2.58 12.18
C ALA A 85 10.72 -2.08 12.79
N GLU A 86 10.46 -2.33 14.09
CA GLU A 86 9.22 -1.92 14.75
C GLU A 86 9.10 -0.39 14.83
N ASN A 87 10.21 0.33 14.97
CA ASN A 87 10.21 1.78 14.93
C ASN A 87 9.85 2.32 13.55
N LEU A 88 10.33 1.66 12.48
CA LEU A 88 9.92 2.00 11.11
C LEU A 88 8.42 1.79 10.92
N VAL A 89 7.86 0.68 11.39
CA VAL A 89 6.41 0.41 11.32
C VAL A 89 5.64 1.53 12.02
N LEU A 90 6.05 1.95 13.20
CA LEU A 90 5.40 3.01 13.98
C LEU A 90 5.47 4.39 13.31
N THR A 91 6.45 4.65 12.43
CA THR A 91 6.45 5.90 11.66
C THR A 91 5.18 6.08 10.83
N GLY A 92 4.50 4.98 10.51
CA GLY A 92 3.23 4.99 9.79
C GLY A 92 2.13 5.77 10.52
N ARG A 93 2.08 5.72 11.86
CA ARG A 93 1.09 6.46 12.67
C ARG A 93 1.17 7.98 12.48
N TYR A 94 2.34 8.49 12.12
CA TYR A 94 2.58 9.93 11.97
C TYR A 94 2.70 10.35 10.51
N ASN A 95 2.56 9.42 9.58
CA ASN A 95 2.80 9.63 8.14
C ASN A 95 4.14 10.35 7.88
N SER A 96 5.17 10.03 8.67
CA SER A 96 6.49 10.63 8.65
C SER A 96 7.56 9.57 8.39
N SER A 97 8.70 9.96 7.84
CA SER A 97 9.90 9.12 7.75
C SER A 97 10.88 9.36 8.90
N MET A 98 10.61 10.36 9.74
CA MET A 98 11.45 10.71 10.88
C MET A 98 10.67 10.54 12.19
N LEU A 99 11.35 10.04 13.19
CA LEU A 99 10.85 9.95 14.55
C LEU A 99 11.32 11.17 15.32
N TYR A 100 10.38 11.93 15.86
CA TYR A 100 10.66 13.12 16.69
C TYR A 100 10.51 12.84 18.18
N ARG A 101 10.09 11.63 18.56
CA ARG A 101 9.91 11.20 19.95
C ARG A 101 10.19 9.70 20.10
N ALA A 102 10.47 9.30 21.36
CA ALA A 102 10.48 7.89 21.73
C ALA A 102 9.04 7.33 21.71
N PHE A 103 8.87 6.07 21.31
CA PHE A 103 7.62 5.34 21.42
C PHE A 103 7.45 4.77 22.82
N SER A 104 6.21 4.60 23.26
CA SER A 104 5.89 3.85 24.46
C SER A 104 6.02 2.35 24.22
N GLU A 105 6.13 1.55 25.28
CA GLU A 105 6.11 0.09 25.14
C GLU A 105 4.80 -0.42 24.50
N THR A 106 3.67 0.21 24.81
CA THR A 106 2.38 -0.13 24.17
C THR A 106 2.40 0.13 22.67
N ASP A 107 3.03 1.21 22.20
CA ASP A 107 3.19 1.45 20.76
C ASP A 107 4.04 0.34 20.11
N LEU A 108 5.13 -0.06 20.77
CA LEU A 108 6.00 -1.13 20.27
C LEU A 108 5.30 -2.48 20.24
N ASP A 109 4.49 -2.80 21.24
CA ASP A 109 3.70 -4.04 21.30
C ASP A 109 2.64 -4.08 20.20
N ASP A 110 1.99 -2.97 19.87
CA ASP A 110 1.06 -2.87 18.75
C ASP A 110 1.78 -3.15 17.41
N ALA A 111 2.97 -2.57 17.22
CA ALA A 111 3.75 -2.81 16.02
C ALA A 111 4.20 -4.28 15.91
N ARG A 112 4.69 -4.87 17.00
CA ARG A 112 5.09 -6.28 17.07
C ARG A 112 3.91 -7.21 16.80
N SER A 113 2.74 -6.93 17.40
CA SER A 113 1.51 -7.70 17.18
C SER A 113 1.11 -7.69 15.71
N LEU A 114 1.11 -6.53 15.06
CA LEU A 114 0.86 -6.42 13.62
C LEU A 114 1.90 -7.20 12.80
N MET A 115 3.18 -7.09 13.14
CA MET A 115 4.24 -7.81 12.46
C MET A 115 4.07 -9.33 12.58
N HIS A 116 3.60 -9.83 13.72
CA HIS A 116 3.22 -11.25 13.88
C HIS A 116 2.08 -11.63 12.94
N GLN A 117 1.01 -10.85 12.89
CA GLN A 117 -0.18 -11.14 12.07
C GLN A 117 0.13 -11.26 10.58
N ILE A 118 1.07 -10.47 10.06
CA ILE A 118 1.43 -10.46 8.63
C ILE A 118 2.69 -11.27 8.31
N GLY A 119 3.20 -12.09 9.26
CA GLY A 119 4.38 -12.93 9.05
C GLY A 119 5.72 -12.17 9.01
N ALA A 120 5.76 -10.91 9.50
CA ALA A 120 6.97 -10.10 9.62
C ALA A 120 7.69 -10.27 10.98
N ALA A 121 7.24 -11.16 11.86
CA ALA A 121 7.82 -11.41 13.18
C ALA A 121 9.34 -11.66 13.16
N PRO A 122 9.93 -12.39 12.20
CA PRO A 122 11.39 -12.58 12.12
C PRO A 122 12.19 -11.29 11.91
N LEU A 123 11.53 -10.17 11.60
CA LEU A 123 12.17 -8.86 11.38
C LEU A 123 12.22 -8.02 12.65
N ILE A 124 11.51 -8.40 13.72
CA ILE A 124 11.48 -7.68 15.00
C ILE A 124 12.91 -7.55 15.55
N GLY A 125 13.30 -6.36 15.97
CA GLY A 125 14.63 -6.02 16.48
C GLY A 125 15.70 -5.86 15.42
N ARG A 126 15.43 -6.16 14.14
CA ARG A 126 16.43 -6.04 13.07
C ARG A 126 16.55 -4.60 12.57
N ILE A 127 17.73 -4.27 12.07
CA ILE A 127 18.04 -2.96 11.49
C ILE A 127 17.62 -2.94 10.02
N TYR A 128 16.83 -1.95 9.60
CA TYR A 128 16.29 -1.82 8.25
C TYR A 128 17.35 -1.94 7.13
N GLY A 129 18.52 -1.32 7.32
CA GLY A 129 19.60 -1.36 6.34
C GLY A 129 20.17 -2.77 6.09
N THR A 130 20.00 -3.70 7.03
CA THR A 130 20.49 -5.09 6.92
C THR A 130 19.48 -6.04 6.28
N LEU A 131 18.27 -5.56 6.01
CA LEU A 131 17.21 -6.38 5.44
C LEU A 131 17.38 -6.56 3.93
N SER A 132 16.95 -7.71 3.43
CA SER A 132 16.80 -7.94 1.99
C SER A 132 15.70 -7.03 1.41
N GLN A 133 15.64 -6.90 0.10
CA GLN A 133 14.61 -6.06 -0.54
C GLN A 133 13.19 -6.56 -0.25
N GLY A 134 12.96 -7.89 -0.26
CA GLY A 134 11.66 -8.48 0.09
C GLY A 134 11.26 -8.22 1.55
N GLU A 135 12.22 -8.35 2.49
CA GLU A 135 11.99 -8.01 3.90
C GLU A 135 11.69 -6.52 4.10
N LYS A 136 12.40 -5.64 3.39
CA LYS A 136 12.11 -4.20 3.39
C LYS A 136 10.71 -3.91 2.88
N GLN A 137 10.30 -4.57 1.80
CA GLN A 137 8.98 -4.39 1.23
C GLN A 137 7.87 -4.83 2.19
N LEU A 138 8.04 -6.00 2.84
CA LEU A 138 7.11 -6.49 3.86
C LEU A 138 7.01 -5.50 5.04
N LEU A 139 8.12 -4.91 5.44
CA LEU A 139 8.13 -3.93 6.52
C LEU A 139 7.41 -2.63 6.13
N LEU A 140 7.50 -2.19 4.88
CA LEU A 140 6.75 -1.03 4.37
C LEU A 140 5.25 -1.32 4.30
N ILE A 141 4.86 -2.57 4.02
CA ILE A 141 3.47 -3.01 4.09
C ILE A 141 2.99 -2.94 5.55
N ALA A 142 3.75 -3.50 6.51
CA ALA A 142 3.44 -3.39 7.94
C ALA A 142 3.25 -1.94 8.37
N ARG A 143 4.15 -1.06 7.95
CA ARG A 143 4.06 0.38 8.21
C ARG A 143 2.78 1.00 7.68
N SER A 144 2.34 0.60 6.49
CA SER A 144 1.10 1.12 5.90
C SER A 144 -0.15 0.59 6.61
N LEU A 145 -0.08 -0.60 7.22
CA LEU A 145 -1.18 -1.24 7.93
C LEU A 145 -1.38 -0.74 9.35
N ILE A 146 -0.38 -0.10 9.98
CA ILE A 146 -0.43 0.29 11.40
C ILE A 146 -1.58 1.26 11.74
N LEU A 147 -2.08 2.01 10.77
CA LEU A 147 -3.25 2.89 10.89
C LEU A 147 -4.57 2.20 10.53
N GLN A 148 -4.54 0.89 10.28
CA GLN A 148 -5.71 0.10 9.86
C GLN A 148 -6.46 0.76 8.68
N PRO A 149 -5.79 0.98 7.54
CA PRO A 149 -6.41 1.61 6.39
C PRO A 149 -7.57 0.75 5.86
N GLN A 150 -8.55 1.38 5.22
CA GLN A 150 -9.65 0.67 4.56
C GLN A 150 -9.27 0.21 3.14
N ILE A 151 -8.30 0.88 2.53
CA ILE A 151 -7.72 0.50 1.23
C ILE A 151 -6.21 0.44 1.40
N LEU A 152 -5.57 -0.62 0.89
CA LEU A 152 -4.13 -0.72 0.75
C LEU A 152 -3.76 -0.82 -0.73
N ILE A 153 -3.04 0.17 -1.22
CA ILE A 153 -2.55 0.23 -2.58
C ILE A 153 -1.11 -0.30 -2.60
N LEU A 154 -0.84 -1.27 -3.46
CA LEU A 154 0.46 -1.88 -3.67
C LEU A 154 0.90 -1.58 -5.10
N ASP A 155 1.76 -0.57 -5.29
CA ASP A 155 2.22 -0.12 -6.61
C ASP A 155 3.56 -0.78 -6.95
N GLU A 156 3.50 -1.82 -7.79
CA GLU A 156 4.65 -2.63 -8.22
C GLU A 156 5.49 -3.13 -7.03
N ALA A 157 4.80 -3.64 -5.99
CA ALA A 157 5.41 -4.01 -4.72
C ALA A 157 6.46 -5.13 -4.83
N THR A 158 6.44 -5.92 -5.89
CA THR A 158 7.39 -7.00 -6.17
C THR A 158 8.53 -6.59 -7.10
N SER A 159 8.54 -5.35 -7.57
CA SER A 159 9.56 -4.87 -8.51
C SER A 159 10.97 -4.98 -7.91
N GLY A 160 11.90 -5.54 -8.69
CA GLY A 160 13.29 -5.74 -8.24
C GLY A 160 13.51 -6.89 -7.25
N LEU A 161 12.48 -7.69 -6.94
CA LEU A 161 12.62 -8.90 -6.14
C LEU A 161 13.01 -10.11 -7.02
N ASP A 162 13.84 -10.97 -6.46
CA ASP A 162 14.06 -12.31 -7.05
C ASP A 162 12.80 -13.19 -6.90
N LEU A 163 12.81 -14.33 -7.57
CA LEU A 163 11.66 -15.24 -7.62
C LEU A 163 11.19 -15.70 -6.23
N PHE A 164 12.13 -16.01 -5.33
CA PHE A 164 11.80 -16.51 -3.98
C PHE A 164 11.24 -15.39 -3.10
N ALA A 165 11.86 -14.20 -3.13
CA ALA A 165 11.38 -13.03 -2.40
C ALA A 165 9.99 -12.59 -2.90
N LYS A 166 9.74 -12.67 -4.23
CA LYS A 166 8.43 -12.40 -4.84
C LYS A 166 7.38 -13.40 -4.34
N ALA A 167 7.64 -14.70 -4.44
CA ALA A 167 6.69 -15.73 -3.98
C ALA A 167 6.35 -15.55 -2.49
N ARG A 168 7.37 -15.31 -1.66
CA ARG A 168 7.18 -15.08 -0.23
C ARG A 168 6.35 -13.81 0.05
N LEU A 169 6.57 -12.73 -0.69
CA LEU A 169 5.77 -11.51 -0.52
C LEU A 169 4.30 -11.75 -0.91
N LEU A 170 4.05 -12.45 -2.01
CA LEU A 170 2.68 -12.80 -2.43
C LEU A 170 1.96 -13.69 -1.39
N GLU A 171 2.68 -14.63 -0.76
CA GLU A 171 2.16 -15.41 0.37
C GLU A 171 1.78 -14.51 1.56
N GLN A 172 2.60 -13.49 1.87
CA GLN A 172 2.26 -12.54 2.93
C GLN A 172 1.04 -11.67 2.56
N LEU A 173 0.87 -11.32 1.30
CA LEU A 173 -0.35 -10.63 0.85
C LEU A 173 -1.59 -11.50 1.05
N HIS A 174 -1.49 -12.81 0.83
CA HIS A 174 -2.57 -13.75 1.16
C HIS A 174 -2.96 -13.64 2.65
N HIS A 175 -2.02 -13.65 3.58
CA HIS A 175 -2.34 -13.48 5.00
C HIS A 175 -3.07 -12.16 5.29
N ILE A 176 -2.70 -11.07 4.60
CA ILE A 176 -3.35 -9.76 4.76
C ILE A 176 -4.80 -9.80 4.26
N THR A 177 -5.09 -10.53 3.17
CA THR A 177 -6.47 -10.67 2.67
C THR A 177 -7.36 -11.46 3.62
N GLN A 178 -6.79 -12.30 4.48
CA GLN A 178 -7.52 -13.12 5.48
C GLN A 178 -7.75 -12.38 6.81
N LEU A 179 -7.21 -11.17 7.00
CA LEU A 179 -7.47 -10.39 8.21
C LEU A 179 -8.95 -10.03 8.31
N GLU A 180 -9.59 -10.29 9.43
CA GLU A 180 -11.03 -10.07 9.67
C GLU A 180 -11.47 -8.62 9.35
N ASN A 181 -10.63 -7.64 9.71
CA ASN A 181 -10.84 -6.23 9.41
C ASN A 181 -9.74 -5.67 8.49
N GLY A 182 -9.24 -6.52 7.59
CA GLY A 182 -8.18 -6.14 6.65
C GLY A 182 -8.65 -5.11 5.63
N PRO A 183 -7.71 -4.43 4.98
CA PRO A 183 -8.01 -3.47 3.92
C PRO A 183 -8.45 -4.17 2.64
N THR A 184 -9.24 -3.49 1.82
CA THR A 184 -9.36 -3.85 0.40
C THR A 184 -8.02 -3.63 -0.29
N LEU A 185 -7.48 -4.65 -0.95
CA LEU A 185 -6.20 -4.54 -1.67
C LEU A 185 -6.44 -4.09 -3.12
N LEU A 186 -5.66 -3.10 -3.54
CA LEU A 186 -5.50 -2.70 -4.95
C LEU A 186 -4.04 -2.97 -5.34
N TYR A 187 -3.81 -4.08 -6.03
CA TYR A 187 -2.49 -4.54 -6.43
C TYR A 187 -2.19 -4.15 -7.88
N ILE A 188 -1.20 -3.30 -8.06
CA ILE A 188 -0.80 -2.82 -9.38
C ILE A 188 0.45 -3.57 -9.81
N THR A 189 0.37 -4.19 -10.98
CA THR A 189 1.49 -4.89 -11.57
C THR A 189 1.44 -4.83 -13.10
N HIS A 190 2.56 -5.11 -13.74
CA HIS A 190 2.64 -5.39 -15.16
C HIS A 190 2.99 -6.88 -15.43
N HIS A 191 3.01 -7.70 -14.39
CA HIS A 191 3.34 -9.13 -14.40
C HIS A 191 2.08 -9.97 -14.13
N PRO A 192 1.51 -10.68 -15.12
CA PRO A 192 0.32 -11.52 -14.92
C PRO A 192 0.53 -12.67 -13.93
N ASP A 193 1.76 -13.18 -13.82
CA ASP A 193 2.15 -14.25 -12.91
C ASP A 193 2.09 -13.87 -11.42
N GLU A 194 1.93 -12.59 -11.11
CA GLU A 194 1.78 -12.08 -9.74
C GLU A 194 0.32 -12.04 -9.28
N ILE A 195 -0.64 -12.28 -10.18
CA ILE A 195 -2.06 -12.25 -9.85
C ILE A 195 -2.45 -13.59 -9.24
N THR A 196 -2.51 -13.62 -7.91
CA THR A 196 -2.94 -14.80 -7.14
C THR A 196 -4.47 -14.90 -7.08
N PRO A 197 -5.04 -16.06 -6.69
CA PRO A 197 -6.49 -16.23 -6.51
C PRO A 197 -7.13 -15.27 -5.49
N ASP A 198 -6.32 -14.62 -4.65
CA ASP A 198 -6.80 -13.60 -3.70
C ASP A 198 -7.39 -12.37 -4.41
N PHE A 199 -6.90 -12.08 -5.61
CA PHE A 199 -7.43 -11.00 -6.45
C PHE A 199 -8.58 -11.52 -7.30
N GLN A 200 -9.81 -11.42 -6.78
CA GLN A 200 -11.01 -11.95 -7.44
C GLN A 200 -11.36 -11.19 -8.73
N LYS A 201 -10.82 -9.98 -8.88
CA LYS A 201 -11.08 -9.09 -10.01
C LYS A 201 -9.80 -8.56 -10.62
N VAL A 202 -9.81 -8.38 -11.93
CA VAL A 202 -8.69 -7.81 -12.71
C VAL A 202 -9.21 -6.70 -13.60
N MET A 203 -8.51 -5.57 -13.62
CA MET A 203 -8.74 -4.44 -14.52
C MET A 203 -7.57 -4.31 -15.50
#